data_a5266d33b91e52ed475496a5bee9af53
#
_entry.id   a5266d33b91e52ed475496a5bee9af53
#
_cell.length_a   1.000
_cell.length_b   1.000
_cell.length_c   1.000
_cell.angle_alpha   90.00
_cell.angle_beta   90.00
_cell.angle_gamma   90.00
#
_symmetry.space_group_name_H-M   'P 1'
#
loop_
_entity.id
_entity.type
_entity.pdbx_description
1 polymer ?
#
loop_
_entity_poly.entity_id
_entity_poly.type
_entity_poly.pdbx_seq_one_letter_code
_entity_poly.pdbx_strand_id
1 'polypeptide(L)'
;AGKADGAENVIRVKAAVKNFKKETNMSVITEDGSFYTFNVKYAKEPLMLNIEMADFIHDGEAVNRPNNAQEIYLKELGKESPMLVHLIMKSIHKENKRKVKHIGSKRFGIQYLLKGIYVHSDLLYFHTEIKNQSNVPFDVDYITFKVVDKKVAKRTAIQEQVLLPVRAYNYVVRVAGKKTEQTVFCLPKFTIPDDKELVVEMNEKEGGRHQSFVVENSDLVRALTINELSVK
;
A
#
# COMPACT_ATOMS: atom_id res chain seq x y z
N ALA A 1 8.86 20.30 -9.59
CA ALA A 1 9.24 19.04 -8.98
C ALA A 1 8.48 17.91 -9.67
N GLY A 2 9.05 16.74 -9.75
CA GLY A 2 8.43 15.54 -10.31
C GLY A 2 9.18 14.30 -9.88
N LYS A 3 8.54 13.12 -9.99
CA LYS A 3 9.23 11.85 -9.79
C LYS A 3 10.30 11.66 -10.87
N ALA A 4 11.38 11.00 -10.53
CA ALA A 4 12.41 10.64 -11.51
C ALA A 4 11.94 9.43 -12.32
N ASP A 5 12.19 9.43 -13.63
CA ASP A 5 11.86 8.29 -14.48
C ASP A 5 12.63 7.04 -14.02
N GLY A 6 11.91 5.95 -13.77
CA GLY A 6 12.49 4.69 -13.33
C GLY A 6 12.91 4.61 -11.85
N ALA A 7 12.60 5.64 -11.04
CA ALA A 7 12.88 5.62 -9.60
C ALA A 7 11.72 6.24 -8.82
N GLU A 8 10.89 5.41 -8.20
CA GLU A 8 9.67 5.86 -7.50
C GLU A 8 9.94 6.65 -6.21
N ASN A 9 11.10 6.43 -5.61
CA ASN A 9 11.55 7.07 -4.36
C ASN A 9 12.44 8.29 -4.58
N VAL A 10 12.62 8.77 -5.81
CA VAL A 10 13.43 9.91 -6.15
C VAL A 10 12.59 11.07 -6.67
N ILE A 11 12.72 12.23 -6.03
CA ILE A 11 12.07 13.47 -6.46
C ILE A 11 13.13 14.35 -7.14
N ARG A 12 12.92 14.69 -8.41
CA ARG A 12 13.72 15.66 -9.14
C ARG A 12 13.14 17.05 -8.97
N VAL A 13 14.00 17.99 -8.57
CA VAL A 13 13.64 19.39 -8.43
C VAL A 13 14.49 20.22 -9.41
N LYS A 14 13.82 21.03 -10.22
CA LYS A 14 14.46 21.95 -11.17
C LYS A 14 13.83 23.33 -11.04
N ALA A 15 14.65 24.37 -11.01
CA ALA A 15 14.16 25.73 -11.02
C ALA A 15 13.41 26.04 -12.32
N ALA A 16 12.17 26.52 -12.21
CA ALA A 16 11.38 26.98 -13.35
C ALA A 16 11.84 28.34 -13.86
N VAL A 17 12.36 29.19 -12.95
CA VAL A 17 12.86 30.55 -13.24
C VAL A 17 14.30 30.64 -12.79
N LYS A 18 15.17 31.20 -13.65
CA LYS A 18 16.57 31.46 -13.33
C LYS A 18 16.69 32.74 -12.48
N ASN A 19 17.70 32.76 -11.61
CA ASN A 19 18.09 33.94 -10.81
C ASN A 19 16.97 34.50 -9.90
N PHE A 20 16.10 33.66 -9.35
CA PHE A 20 15.17 34.13 -8.34
C PHE A 20 15.92 34.58 -7.08
N LYS A 21 15.60 35.80 -6.61
CA LYS A 21 16.35 36.46 -5.53
C LYS A 21 15.86 36.10 -4.13
N LYS A 22 14.61 35.74 -4.00
CA LYS A 22 14.00 35.40 -2.70
C LYS A 22 14.13 33.92 -2.42
N GLU A 23 14.54 33.59 -1.22
CA GLU A 23 14.43 32.23 -0.73
C GLU A 23 12.98 31.79 -0.71
N THR A 24 12.73 30.53 -1.01
CA THR A 24 11.41 29.91 -0.96
C THR A 24 11.50 28.58 -0.24
N ASN A 25 10.39 27.96 0.05
CA ASN A 25 10.35 26.65 0.65
C ASN A 25 9.76 25.60 -0.30
N MET A 26 10.16 24.37 -0.09
CA MET A 26 9.56 23.19 -0.70
C MET A 26 9.24 22.20 0.40
N SER A 27 8.01 21.73 0.45
CA SER A 27 7.59 20.71 1.41
C SER A 27 7.30 19.40 0.70
N VAL A 28 7.71 18.29 1.32
CA VAL A 28 7.47 16.92 0.85
C VAL A 28 6.75 16.18 1.97
N ILE A 29 5.66 15.53 1.62
CA ILE A 29 4.90 14.64 2.50
C ILE A 29 5.05 13.23 1.94
N THR A 30 5.53 12.30 2.75
CA THR A 30 5.68 10.89 2.38
C THR A 30 4.43 10.09 2.74
N GLU A 31 4.29 8.88 2.20
CA GLU A 31 3.12 8.03 2.44
C GLU A 31 2.95 7.64 3.91
N ASP A 32 4.04 7.60 4.67
CA ASP A 32 4.03 7.34 6.11
C ASP A 32 3.65 8.58 6.94
N GLY A 33 3.33 9.71 6.29
CA GLY A 33 2.96 10.97 6.92
C GLY A 33 4.14 11.79 7.43
N SER A 34 5.36 11.41 7.14
CA SER A 34 6.53 12.23 7.46
C SER A 34 6.52 13.52 6.62
N PHE A 35 6.83 14.64 7.29
CA PHE A 35 6.82 15.97 6.67
C PHE A 35 8.24 16.54 6.67
N TYR A 36 8.73 16.85 5.48
CA TYR A 36 10.05 17.45 5.27
C TYR A 36 9.91 18.81 4.64
N THR A 37 10.60 19.81 5.19
CA THR A 37 10.62 21.17 4.62
C THR A 37 12.05 21.55 4.29
N PHE A 38 12.26 22.03 3.07
CA PHE A 38 13.53 22.47 2.55
C PHE A 38 13.47 23.96 2.28
N ASN A 39 14.47 24.69 2.75
CA ASN A 39 14.67 26.07 2.31
C ASN A 39 15.44 26.07 0.98
N VAL A 40 14.86 26.67 -0.05
CA VAL A 40 15.37 26.61 -1.42
C VAL A 40 15.83 27.98 -1.85
N LYS A 41 17.11 28.04 -2.27
CA LYS A 41 17.74 29.25 -2.80
C LYS A 41 18.35 28.95 -4.16
N TYR A 42 18.29 29.93 -5.06
CA TYR A 42 18.93 29.80 -6.35
C TYR A 42 20.46 29.89 -6.23
N ALA A 43 21.16 28.94 -6.82
CA ALA A 43 22.58 28.98 -7.03
C ALA A 43 22.91 28.56 -8.48
N LYS A 44 23.91 29.18 -9.10
CA LYS A 44 24.41 28.76 -10.43
C LYS A 44 24.99 27.35 -10.38
N GLU A 45 25.71 27.07 -9.29
CA GLU A 45 26.25 25.76 -8.96
C GLU A 45 25.80 25.42 -7.55
N PRO A 46 24.86 24.47 -7.41
CA PRO A 46 24.39 24.03 -6.09
C PRO A 46 25.52 23.28 -5.36
N LEU A 47 25.61 23.50 -4.05
CA LEU A 47 26.60 22.83 -3.19
C LEU A 47 26.33 21.32 -3.08
N MET A 48 25.08 20.93 -3.16
CA MET A 48 24.62 19.54 -3.10
C MET A 48 23.68 19.27 -4.27
N LEU A 49 23.98 18.24 -5.04
CA LEU A 49 23.13 17.80 -6.17
C LEU A 49 22.16 16.71 -5.77
N ASN A 50 22.56 15.88 -4.81
CA ASN A 50 21.76 14.78 -4.25
C ASN A 50 21.61 14.99 -2.75
N ILE A 51 20.42 14.74 -2.25
CA ILE A 51 20.10 14.76 -0.82
C ILE A 51 19.51 13.40 -0.51
N GLU A 52 20.21 12.60 0.31
CA GLU A 52 19.69 11.37 0.87
C GLU A 52 19.05 11.68 2.22
N MET A 53 17.78 11.33 2.39
CA MET A 53 17.06 11.66 3.63
C MET A 53 17.67 10.95 4.84
N ALA A 54 18.30 9.79 4.64
CA ALA A 54 18.99 9.06 5.69
C ALA A 54 20.11 9.88 6.34
N ASP A 55 20.79 10.76 5.59
CA ASP A 55 21.88 11.59 6.08
C ASP A 55 21.40 12.70 7.04
N PHE A 56 20.12 13.01 7.02
CA PHE A 56 19.49 14.05 7.85
C PHE A 56 18.69 13.49 9.03
N ILE A 57 18.50 12.17 9.09
CA ILE A 57 17.88 11.48 10.21
C ILE A 57 19.00 11.08 11.17
N HIS A 58 19.45 12.02 12.00
CA HIS A 58 20.39 11.69 13.05
C HIS A 58 19.73 10.85 14.13
N ASP A 59 20.33 9.70 14.43
CA ASP A 59 19.95 8.87 15.57
C ASP A 59 20.01 9.71 16.88
N GLY A 60 18.86 9.97 17.45
CA GLY A 60 18.73 10.48 18.82
C GLY A 60 18.42 11.96 18.99
N GLU A 61 18.62 12.82 18.01
CA GLU A 61 18.06 14.17 18.05
C GLU A 61 16.74 14.17 17.26
N ALA A 62 15.64 13.88 17.93
CA ALA A 62 14.36 14.34 17.47
C ALA A 62 14.51 15.85 17.22
N VAL A 63 14.65 16.26 15.96
CA VAL A 63 14.43 17.64 15.57
C VAL A 63 13.20 18.07 16.34
N ASN A 64 13.36 19.03 17.23
CA ASN A 64 12.40 19.55 18.19
C ASN A 64 11.02 19.56 17.52
N ARG A 65 10.26 18.46 17.68
CA ARG A 65 8.85 18.47 17.30
C ARG A 65 8.21 19.34 18.37
N PRO A 66 7.76 20.55 18.05
CA PRO A 66 6.97 21.30 19.01
C PRO A 66 5.84 20.38 19.45
N ASN A 67 5.43 20.46 20.71
CA ASN A 67 4.33 19.66 21.29
C ASN A 67 3.01 19.74 20.49
N ASN A 68 2.95 20.56 19.46
CA ASN A 68 1.91 20.67 18.43
C ASN A 68 2.44 20.15 17.11
N ALA A 69 2.89 18.89 17.04
CA ALA A 69 3.13 18.23 15.77
C ALA A 69 1.83 18.33 14.96
N GLN A 70 1.87 19.07 13.86
CA GLN A 70 0.73 19.25 12.96
C GLN A 70 0.38 17.88 12.41
N GLU A 71 -0.71 17.27 12.88
CA GLU A 71 -1.19 16.02 12.31
C GLU A 71 -1.65 16.30 10.89
N ILE A 72 -1.03 15.60 9.93
CA ILE A 72 -1.37 15.70 8.52
C ILE A 72 -2.45 14.68 8.25
N TYR A 73 -3.61 15.15 7.80
CA TYR A 73 -4.71 14.29 7.37
C TYR A 73 -4.76 14.27 5.83
N LEU A 74 -4.77 13.08 5.26
CA LEU A 74 -4.96 12.88 3.83
C LEU A 74 -6.42 12.47 3.60
N LYS A 75 -7.10 13.14 2.67
CA LYS A 75 -8.54 12.94 2.40
C LYS A 75 -8.92 11.47 2.19
N GLU A 76 -8.08 10.71 1.52
CA GLU A 76 -8.30 9.29 1.23
C GLU A 76 -8.22 8.37 2.46
N LEU A 77 -7.61 8.85 3.56
CA LEU A 77 -7.53 8.12 4.83
C LEU A 77 -8.60 8.54 5.84
N GLY A 78 -9.50 9.44 5.44
CA GLY A 78 -10.56 9.95 6.29
C GLY A 78 -10.01 10.76 7.48
N LYS A 79 -10.26 10.28 8.70
CA LYS A 79 -9.80 10.93 9.94
C LYS A 79 -8.50 10.34 10.48
N GLU A 80 -7.95 9.32 9.83
CA GLU A 80 -6.75 8.62 10.30
C GLU A 80 -5.48 9.31 9.82
N SER A 81 -4.49 9.40 10.71
CA SER A 81 -3.19 9.92 10.31
C SER A 81 -2.44 8.89 9.46
N PRO A 82 -1.73 9.31 8.40
CA PRO A 82 -0.91 8.42 7.59
C PRO A 82 0.08 7.59 8.39
N MET A 83 0.66 8.17 9.45
CA MET A 83 1.57 7.47 10.36
C MET A 83 0.89 6.31 11.08
N LEU A 84 -0.33 6.51 11.60
CA LEU A 84 -1.07 5.45 12.29
C LEU A 84 -1.41 4.32 11.31
N VAL A 85 -1.90 4.65 10.10
CA VAL A 85 -2.19 3.67 9.06
C VAL A 85 -0.95 2.86 8.71
N HIS A 86 0.20 3.51 8.52
CA HIS A 86 1.48 2.86 8.26
C HIS A 86 1.89 1.91 9.40
N LEU A 87 1.77 2.35 10.66
CA LEU A 87 2.09 1.53 11.84
C LEU A 87 1.18 0.30 11.96
N ILE A 88 -0.11 0.44 11.68
CA ILE A 88 -1.06 -0.68 11.66
C ILE A 88 -0.64 -1.70 10.59
N MET A 89 -0.39 -1.26 9.37
CA MET A 89 0.00 -2.13 8.25
C MET A 89 1.32 -2.84 8.55
N LYS A 90 2.32 -2.13 9.07
CA LYS A 90 3.61 -2.68 9.49
C LYS A 90 3.45 -3.72 10.60
N SER A 91 2.58 -3.46 11.58
CA SER A 91 2.32 -4.39 12.68
C SER A 91 1.65 -5.68 12.18
N ILE A 92 0.65 -5.58 11.30
CA ILE A 92 0.01 -6.73 10.65
C ILE A 92 1.05 -7.56 9.88
N HIS A 93 1.89 -6.90 9.07
CA HIS A 93 2.94 -7.56 8.29
C HIS A 93 3.96 -8.25 9.20
N LYS A 94 4.43 -7.58 10.26
CA LYS A 94 5.42 -8.12 11.21
C LYS A 94 4.86 -9.30 12.02
N GLU A 95 3.61 -9.22 12.48
CA GLU A 95 2.98 -10.31 13.24
C GLU A 95 2.81 -11.56 12.37
N ASN A 96 2.55 -11.41 11.11
CA ASN A 96 2.53 -12.45 10.08
C ASN A 96 1.65 -13.66 10.43
N LYS A 97 0.60 -13.49 11.23
CA LYS A 97 -0.30 -14.57 11.64
C LYS A 97 -1.35 -14.85 10.57
N ARG A 98 -1.61 -16.12 10.33
CA ARG A 98 -2.70 -16.56 9.45
C ARG A 98 -3.97 -16.76 10.27
N LYS A 99 -4.88 -15.78 10.21
CA LYS A 99 -6.18 -15.80 10.89
C LYS A 99 -7.29 -16.37 9.99
N VAL A 100 -7.26 -16.06 8.71
CA VAL A 100 -8.15 -16.62 7.69
C VAL A 100 -7.48 -17.84 7.06
N LYS A 101 -8.14 -19.02 7.10
CA LYS A 101 -7.54 -20.29 6.66
C LYS A 101 -8.15 -20.84 5.38
N HIS A 102 -9.34 -20.39 5.00
CA HIS A 102 -10.14 -20.99 3.91
C HIS A 102 -10.10 -20.17 2.60
N ILE A 103 -9.52 -18.95 2.60
CA ILE A 103 -9.50 -18.08 1.42
C ILE A 103 -8.11 -18.08 0.77
N GLY A 104 -8.08 -18.39 -0.51
CA GLY A 104 -6.88 -18.37 -1.33
C GLY A 104 -7.01 -19.22 -2.58
N SER A 105 -5.98 -19.17 -3.42
CA SER A 105 -5.85 -20.00 -4.62
C SER A 105 -4.49 -20.65 -4.69
N LYS A 106 -4.42 -21.78 -5.39
CA LYS A 106 -3.17 -22.49 -5.66
C LYS A 106 -3.22 -23.09 -7.05
N ARG A 107 -2.51 -22.46 -7.99
CA ARG A 107 -2.40 -22.92 -9.39
C ARG A 107 -0.99 -22.66 -9.92
N PHE A 108 -0.53 -23.45 -10.85
CA PHE A 108 0.74 -23.24 -11.57
C PHE A 108 1.98 -23.08 -10.67
N GLY A 109 1.99 -23.74 -9.50
CA GLY A 109 3.06 -23.60 -8.53
C GLY A 109 3.07 -22.29 -7.74
N ILE A 110 2.07 -21.44 -7.95
CA ILE A 110 1.84 -20.21 -7.17
C ILE A 110 0.67 -20.44 -6.22
N GLN A 111 0.83 -19.98 -4.99
CA GLN A 111 -0.23 -19.94 -3.99
C GLN A 111 -0.41 -18.50 -3.56
N TYR A 112 -1.65 -17.99 -3.67
CA TYR A 112 -2.04 -16.65 -3.23
C TYR A 112 -3.10 -16.78 -2.13
N LEU A 113 -2.82 -16.26 -0.95
CA LEU A 113 -3.62 -16.46 0.25
C LEU A 113 -4.07 -15.12 0.84
N LEU A 114 -5.27 -15.09 1.36
CA LEU A 114 -5.71 -14.11 2.33
C LEU A 114 -5.38 -14.62 3.74
N LYS A 115 -4.49 -13.94 4.45
CA LYS A 115 -4.07 -14.33 5.80
C LYS A 115 -4.95 -13.74 6.89
N GLY A 116 -5.48 -12.54 6.66
CA GLY A 116 -6.35 -11.85 7.61
C GLY A 116 -7.02 -10.62 7.00
N ILE A 117 -8.15 -10.26 7.58
CA ILE A 117 -8.82 -8.99 7.34
C ILE A 117 -8.91 -8.29 8.70
N TYR A 118 -8.50 -7.03 8.72
CA TYR A 118 -8.55 -6.22 9.94
C TYR A 118 -9.31 -4.93 9.66
N VAL A 119 -9.92 -4.36 10.71
CA VAL A 119 -10.68 -3.12 10.62
C VAL A 119 -10.21 -2.13 11.68
N HIS A 120 -10.07 -0.88 11.27
CA HIS A 120 -9.88 0.26 12.16
C HIS A 120 -10.58 1.47 11.58
N SER A 121 -11.50 2.05 12.36
CA SER A 121 -12.34 3.18 11.92
C SER A 121 -13.01 2.88 10.57
N ASP A 122 -12.77 3.70 9.57
CA ASP A 122 -13.33 3.54 8.22
C ASP A 122 -12.36 2.90 7.22
N LEU A 123 -11.39 2.12 7.71
CA LEU A 123 -10.38 1.44 6.89
C LEU A 123 -10.38 -0.07 7.14
N LEU A 124 -10.22 -0.81 6.05
CA LEU A 124 -10.05 -2.26 6.03
C LEU A 124 -8.64 -2.60 5.58
N TYR A 125 -8.00 -3.55 6.27
CA TYR A 125 -6.65 -4.01 5.96
C TYR A 125 -6.68 -5.47 5.57
N PHE A 126 -6.23 -5.76 4.34
CA PHE A 126 -6.15 -7.10 3.78
C PHE A 126 -4.71 -7.57 3.80
N HIS A 127 -4.42 -8.56 4.64
CA HIS A 127 -3.10 -9.18 4.69
C HIS A 127 -3.06 -10.37 3.74
N THR A 128 -2.25 -10.26 2.69
CA THR A 128 -2.09 -11.30 1.65
C THR A 128 -0.69 -11.88 1.66
N GLU A 129 -0.57 -13.10 1.16
CA GLU A 129 0.70 -13.82 1.02
C GLU A 129 0.77 -14.50 -0.35
N ILE A 130 1.89 -14.32 -1.04
CA ILE A 130 2.23 -14.99 -2.29
C ILE A 130 3.36 -15.95 -2.02
N LYS A 131 3.13 -17.25 -2.26
CA LYS A 131 4.16 -18.30 -2.17
C LYS A 131 4.43 -18.88 -3.53
N ASN A 132 5.64 -18.67 -4.04
CA ASN A 132 6.10 -19.30 -5.27
C ASN A 132 6.77 -20.64 -4.97
N GLN A 133 6.08 -21.74 -5.29
CA GLN A 133 6.60 -23.11 -5.12
C GLN A 133 7.36 -23.62 -6.36
N SER A 134 7.36 -22.84 -7.45
CA SER A 134 8.12 -23.16 -8.67
C SER A 134 9.57 -22.68 -8.55
N ASN A 135 10.41 -23.04 -9.51
CA ASN A 135 11.78 -22.51 -9.63
C ASN A 135 11.81 -21.22 -10.47
N VAL A 136 10.75 -20.95 -11.22
CA VAL A 136 10.65 -19.77 -12.10
C VAL A 136 10.14 -18.57 -11.27
N PRO A 137 10.79 -17.42 -11.30
CA PRO A 137 10.27 -16.22 -10.64
C PRO A 137 8.85 -15.88 -11.12
N PHE A 138 8.07 -15.25 -10.27
CA PHE A 138 6.73 -14.77 -10.55
C PHE A 138 6.76 -13.24 -10.49
N ASP A 139 6.58 -12.60 -11.64
CA ASP A 139 6.52 -11.15 -11.75
C ASP A 139 5.05 -10.71 -11.71
N VAL A 140 4.70 -9.92 -10.69
CA VAL A 140 3.34 -9.42 -10.51
C VAL A 140 3.14 -8.22 -11.43
N ASP A 141 2.12 -8.27 -12.27
CA ASP A 141 1.71 -7.13 -13.09
C ASP A 141 0.83 -6.19 -12.27
N TYR A 142 -0.32 -6.69 -11.82
CA TYR A 142 -1.24 -5.94 -10.96
C TYR A 142 -2.05 -6.87 -10.07
N ILE A 143 -2.54 -6.28 -8.97
CA ILE A 143 -3.50 -6.90 -8.06
C ILE A 143 -4.74 -6.02 -8.03
N THR A 144 -5.92 -6.61 -8.27
CA THR A 144 -7.20 -5.90 -8.30
C THR A 144 -8.16 -6.44 -7.26
N PHE A 145 -8.97 -5.55 -6.74
CA PHE A 145 -10.09 -5.83 -5.84
C PHE A 145 -11.37 -5.43 -6.58
N LYS A 146 -12.28 -6.36 -6.83
CA LYS A 146 -13.51 -6.11 -7.61
C LYS A 146 -14.72 -6.68 -6.89
N VAL A 147 -15.73 -5.88 -6.68
CA VAL A 147 -17.05 -6.38 -6.26
C VAL A 147 -17.84 -6.75 -7.52
N VAL A 148 -18.21 -8.02 -7.61
CA VAL A 148 -18.89 -8.60 -8.78
C VAL A 148 -20.16 -9.32 -8.37
N ASP A 149 -21.09 -9.51 -9.31
CA ASP A 149 -22.31 -10.29 -9.08
C ASP A 149 -21.98 -11.80 -8.97
N LYS A 150 -22.52 -12.48 -7.95
CA LYS A 150 -22.36 -13.96 -7.77
C LYS A 150 -22.98 -14.76 -8.90
N LYS A 151 -24.08 -14.27 -9.48
CA LYS A 151 -24.80 -14.92 -10.58
C LYS A 151 -24.87 -14.00 -11.78
N VAL A 152 -24.29 -14.43 -12.88
CA VAL A 152 -24.39 -13.75 -14.16
C VAL A 152 -25.54 -14.44 -14.96
N ALA A 153 -26.66 -13.75 -15.14
CA ALA A 153 -27.67 -14.21 -16.09
C ALA A 153 -27.11 -14.17 -17.51
N LYS A 154 -27.37 -15.19 -18.32
CA LYS A 154 -26.76 -15.43 -19.66
C LYS A 154 -26.77 -14.26 -20.67
N ARG A 155 -27.36 -13.12 -20.35
CA ARG A 155 -27.52 -11.95 -21.26
C ARG A 155 -27.40 -10.59 -20.57
N THR A 156 -26.85 -10.52 -19.35
CA THR A 156 -26.74 -9.26 -18.62
C THR A 156 -25.30 -8.81 -18.58
N ALA A 157 -25.04 -7.51 -18.74
CA ALA A 157 -23.72 -6.95 -18.55
C ALA A 157 -23.30 -7.15 -17.08
N ILE A 158 -22.10 -7.68 -16.85
CA ILE A 158 -21.52 -7.85 -15.53
C ILE A 158 -21.22 -6.46 -15.00
N GLN A 159 -21.80 -6.09 -13.87
CA GLN A 159 -21.44 -4.88 -13.17
C GLN A 159 -20.26 -5.19 -12.24
N GLU A 160 -19.09 -4.67 -12.59
CA GLU A 160 -17.90 -4.74 -11.76
C GLU A 160 -17.64 -3.38 -11.12
N GLN A 161 -17.45 -3.37 -9.81
CA GLN A 161 -16.99 -2.20 -9.08
C GLN A 161 -15.54 -2.45 -8.64
N VAL A 162 -14.61 -1.74 -9.26
CA VAL A 162 -13.20 -1.82 -8.86
C VAL A 162 -12.98 -0.99 -7.59
N LEU A 163 -12.39 -1.61 -6.58
CA LEU A 163 -11.97 -0.97 -5.34
C LEU A 163 -10.45 -0.73 -5.40
N LEU A 164 -10.05 0.52 -5.23
CA LEU A 164 -8.63 0.88 -5.25
C LEU A 164 -8.08 0.94 -3.82
N PRO A 165 -7.02 0.19 -3.49
CA PRO A 165 -6.30 0.36 -2.24
C PRO A 165 -5.76 1.80 -2.12
N VAL A 166 -5.99 2.44 -0.99
CA VAL A 166 -5.45 3.77 -0.70
C VAL A 166 -4.01 3.72 -0.25
N ARG A 167 -3.57 2.55 0.31
CA ARG A 167 -2.19 2.27 0.69
C ARG A 167 -1.87 0.79 0.49
N ALA A 168 -0.59 0.50 0.25
CA ALA A 168 -0.05 -0.85 0.28
C ALA A 168 1.30 -0.84 1.02
N TYR A 169 1.45 -1.72 2.00
CA TYR A 169 2.71 -1.92 2.71
C TYR A 169 3.41 -3.16 2.14
N ASN A 170 4.68 -3.02 1.80
CA ASN A 170 5.49 -4.04 1.13
C ASN A 170 4.79 -4.58 -0.14
N TYR A 171 4.46 -3.66 -1.06
CA TYR A 171 3.86 -4.06 -2.35
C TYR A 171 4.83 -4.91 -3.16
N VAL A 172 4.45 -6.17 -3.38
CA VAL A 172 5.31 -7.16 -4.02
C VAL A 172 5.16 -7.10 -5.53
N VAL A 173 6.24 -6.79 -6.23
CA VAL A 173 6.29 -6.77 -7.71
C VAL A 173 6.93 -8.05 -8.28
N ARG A 174 7.69 -8.81 -7.46
CA ARG A 174 8.35 -10.04 -7.88
C ARG A 174 8.54 -11.00 -6.72
N VAL A 175 8.24 -12.28 -6.94
CA VAL A 175 8.49 -13.37 -5.99
C VAL A 175 9.46 -14.36 -6.62
N ALA A 176 10.68 -14.44 -6.10
CA ALA A 176 11.69 -15.38 -6.59
C ALA A 176 11.23 -16.84 -6.42
N GLY A 177 11.84 -17.75 -7.18
CA GLY A 177 11.55 -19.18 -7.05
C GLY A 177 11.75 -19.68 -5.61
N LYS A 178 10.82 -20.49 -5.11
CA LYS A 178 10.83 -21.06 -3.73
C LYS A 178 10.75 -20.01 -2.61
N LYS A 179 10.36 -18.79 -2.91
CA LYS A 179 10.21 -17.72 -1.92
C LYS A 179 8.75 -17.40 -1.61
N THR A 180 8.56 -16.71 -0.50
CA THR A 180 7.26 -16.26 0.00
C THR A 180 7.37 -14.79 0.33
N GLU A 181 6.39 -14.01 -0.12
CA GLU A 181 6.30 -12.57 0.09
C GLU A 181 4.89 -12.21 0.57
N GLN A 182 4.77 -11.08 1.23
CA GLN A 182 3.52 -10.63 1.84
C GLN A 182 3.29 -9.16 1.53
N THR A 183 2.02 -8.81 1.37
CA THR A 183 1.56 -7.41 1.22
C THR A 183 0.38 -7.17 2.13
N VAL A 184 0.32 -6.00 2.75
CA VAL A 184 -0.86 -5.51 3.45
C VAL A 184 -1.45 -4.37 2.63
N PHE A 185 -2.69 -4.53 2.16
CA PHE A 185 -3.45 -3.50 1.45
C PHE A 185 -4.39 -2.81 2.41
N CYS A 186 -4.50 -1.48 2.31
CA CYS A 186 -5.48 -0.68 3.02
C CYS A 186 -6.54 -0.17 2.02
N LEU A 187 -7.79 -0.47 2.27
CA LEU A 187 -8.94 0.00 1.48
C LEU A 187 -9.89 0.83 2.35
N PRO A 188 -10.59 1.81 1.78
CA PRO A 188 -11.72 2.43 2.46
C PRO A 188 -12.77 1.38 2.82
N LYS A 189 -13.49 1.57 3.90
CA LYS A 189 -14.58 0.69 4.33
C LYS A 189 -15.64 0.56 3.21
N PHE A 190 -16.00 -0.66 2.91
CA PHE A 190 -17.09 -1.00 2.01
C PHE A 190 -17.89 -2.19 2.56
N THR A 191 -19.03 -2.42 1.99
CA THR A 191 -19.88 -3.58 2.26
C THR A 191 -20.13 -4.35 0.98
N ILE A 192 -20.35 -5.65 1.09
CA ILE A 192 -20.65 -6.52 -0.03
C ILE A 192 -22.13 -6.90 0.09
N PRO A 193 -23.02 -6.53 -0.85
CA PRO A 193 -24.40 -7.01 -0.91
C PRO A 193 -24.46 -8.54 -1.00
N ASP A 194 -25.58 -9.14 -0.58
CA ASP A 194 -25.70 -10.60 -0.50
C ASP A 194 -25.61 -11.30 -1.87
N ASP A 195 -26.00 -10.62 -2.93
CA ASP A 195 -25.93 -11.06 -4.32
C ASP A 195 -24.56 -10.84 -4.97
N LYS A 196 -23.60 -10.22 -4.25
CA LYS A 196 -22.25 -9.88 -4.72
C LYS A 196 -21.17 -10.55 -3.87
N GLU A 197 -19.97 -10.56 -4.44
CA GLU A 197 -18.76 -11.05 -3.79
C GLU A 197 -17.56 -10.16 -4.16
N LEU A 198 -16.55 -10.12 -3.29
CA LEU A 198 -15.28 -9.47 -3.61
C LEU A 198 -14.34 -10.51 -4.23
N VAL A 199 -13.93 -10.26 -5.45
CA VAL A 199 -12.89 -11.04 -6.13
C VAL A 199 -11.58 -10.28 -6.04
N VAL A 200 -10.56 -10.94 -5.51
CA VAL A 200 -9.18 -10.44 -5.49
C VAL A 200 -8.38 -11.22 -6.53
N GLU A 201 -7.91 -10.52 -7.55
CA GLU A 201 -7.16 -11.09 -8.66
C GLU A 201 -5.72 -10.61 -8.66
N MET A 202 -4.81 -11.52 -8.98
CA MET A 202 -3.39 -11.22 -9.19
C MET A 202 -2.96 -11.76 -10.55
N ASN A 203 -2.43 -10.89 -11.40
CA ASN A 203 -2.00 -11.22 -12.74
C ASN A 203 -0.48 -11.23 -12.84
N GLU A 204 0.03 -12.19 -13.61
CA GLU A 204 1.45 -12.28 -13.92
C GLU A 204 1.77 -11.40 -15.12
N LYS A 205 2.87 -10.65 -15.05
CA LYS A 205 3.36 -9.82 -16.14
C LYS A 205 3.82 -10.72 -17.30
N GLU A 206 3.26 -10.50 -18.48
CA GLU A 206 3.58 -11.26 -19.69
C GLU A 206 3.49 -12.79 -19.53
N GLY A 207 2.68 -13.25 -18.57
CA GLY A 207 2.53 -14.66 -18.22
C GLY A 207 1.07 -15.08 -18.07
N GLY A 208 0.86 -16.37 -17.77
CA GLY A 208 -0.48 -16.97 -17.64
C GLY A 208 -0.78 -17.56 -16.26
N ARG A 209 0.06 -17.33 -15.25
CA ARG A 209 -0.11 -17.92 -13.92
C ARG A 209 -0.98 -17.06 -13.01
N HIS A 210 -2.16 -16.63 -13.49
CA HIS A 210 -3.07 -15.81 -12.70
C HIS A 210 -3.56 -16.55 -11.46
N GLN A 211 -3.84 -15.79 -10.42
CA GLN A 211 -4.43 -16.26 -9.18
C GLN A 211 -5.65 -15.40 -8.84
N SER A 212 -6.69 -16.02 -8.34
CA SER A 212 -7.84 -15.29 -7.82
C SER A 212 -8.46 -16.03 -6.64
N PHE A 213 -9.02 -15.29 -5.71
CA PHE A 213 -9.86 -15.82 -4.64
C PHE A 213 -11.03 -14.90 -4.36
N VAL A 214 -12.04 -15.45 -3.71
CA VAL A 214 -13.29 -14.76 -3.37
C VAL A 214 -13.32 -14.49 -1.88
N VAL A 215 -13.82 -13.31 -1.51
CA VAL A 215 -14.14 -12.90 -0.13
C VAL A 215 -15.62 -12.58 -0.08
N GLU A 216 -16.33 -13.20 0.83
CA GLU A 216 -17.76 -12.97 1.04
C GLU A 216 -18.02 -11.90 2.10
N ASN A 217 -19.25 -11.39 2.15
CA ASN A 217 -19.68 -10.44 3.19
C ASN A 217 -19.47 -11.00 4.60
N SER A 218 -19.69 -12.29 4.80
CA SER A 218 -19.47 -12.98 6.07
C SER A 218 -18.01 -12.91 6.55
N ASP A 219 -17.04 -12.86 5.62
CA ASP A 219 -15.63 -12.75 5.94
C ASP A 219 -15.28 -11.33 6.37
N LEU A 220 -15.86 -10.31 5.71
CA LEU A 220 -15.68 -8.90 6.10
C LEU A 220 -16.29 -8.62 7.48
N VAL A 221 -17.48 -9.14 7.76
CA VAL A 221 -18.14 -8.96 9.07
C VAL A 221 -17.33 -9.59 10.20
N ARG A 222 -16.54 -10.61 9.91
CA ARG A 222 -15.62 -11.26 10.86
C ARG A 222 -14.21 -10.64 10.87
N ALA A 223 -14.03 -9.49 10.25
CA ALA A 223 -12.75 -8.78 10.29
C ALA A 223 -12.32 -8.50 11.74
N LEU A 224 -11.05 -8.72 12.02
CA LEU A 224 -10.48 -8.54 13.35
C LEU A 224 -10.28 -7.04 13.65
N THR A 225 -10.51 -6.63 14.87
CA THR A 225 -10.14 -5.28 15.29
C THR A 225 -8.63 -5.18 15.52
N ILE A 226 -8.06 -4.01 15.31
CA ILE A 226 -6.61 -3.79 15.54
C ILE A 226 -6.19 -4.01 16.99
N ASN A 227 -7.11 -3.94 17.96
CA ASN A 227 -6.83 -4.21 19.37
C ASN A 227 -6.40 -5.67 19.60
N GLU A 228 -6.67 -6.55 18.66
CA GLU A 228 -6.23 -7.95 18.68
C GLU A 228 -4.81 -8.14 18.13
N LEU A 229 -4.19 -7.07 17.60
CA LEU A 229 -2.80 -7.05 17.21
C LEU A 229 -1.94 -6.83 18.47
N SER A 230 -0.99 -7.73 18.69
CA SER A 230 0.03 -7.52 19.71
C SER A 230 1.01 -6.44 19.23
N VAL A 231 0.66 -5.17 19.40
CA VAL A 231 1.58 -4.05 19.11
C VAL A 231 2.66 -4.09 20.20
N LYS A 232 3.83 -4.60 19.85
CA LYS A 232 5.05 -4.53 20.64
C LYS A 232 6.04 -3.60 19.97
#